data_6ad7fa556cc33b592ce016aafafc1924
#
_entry.id   6ad7fa556cc33b592ce016aafafc1924
#
_cell.length_a   1.000
_cell.length_b   1.000
_cell.length_c   1.000
_cell.angle_alpha   90.00
_cell.angle_beta   90.00
_cell.angle_gamma   90.00
#
_symmetry.space_group_name_H-M   'P 1'
#
loop_
_entity.id
_entity.type
_entity.pdbx_description
1 polymer ?
#
loop_
_entity_poly.entity_id
_entity_poly.type
_entity_poly.pdbx_seq_one_letter_code
_entity_poly.pdbx_strand_id
1 'polypeptide(L)'
;MEDLEWRSWPVNKRLEHALVKGITEYIDTDTEEARQAVDKSLEVIEGPLMDGMNVVGDLFGAGKMFLPQVVKSARVMKKSVAYLEPFLEAEKAECGAQAQGKILMATVKGDVHDIGKNIVGVVLQCNNYEVIDIGVMVPADTILKQAQEHQVDIIGLSGLITPSLDEMVHVAKEMKRLRMSQPLMIGGATTSIAHTAVKIEPEYDHPVVYVPDASRAVGVASNLLSKDLRDDYIADLRRSYEDVRERRASKNEARNLVPIEAARANPVAIDWDNFVACEPNKLGVNVMDDIQLELLIDYIDWTFFFHAWQLKGRYPQILEDREKGEEAKKLLADAREMLHKIITERWLTAKAVIGLFPANAVGDDVEVYGLQPAAGEQRRPISTLHFLRKQGKQPKGKANTCLADFIAPKSSGHSDYIGGFACTAGIGIDDKIVEFEKDHDDYSAIMLKALADRLAEALAEWLHERVRRHYWGYAANEKLSNEERVAEKYTGIRPAMGYPASPDHTEKDMLWELLDVEKNTGIWLTEAKAMVPTAAVSGLYFSHPDSHYFAVGKINRDQVVSYAARIDMELQEVERWLAPNLAYEPESN
;
A
#
# COMPACT_ATOMS: atom_id res chain seq x y z
N MET A 1 -3.83 -24.84 30.32
CA MET A 1 -5.24 -24.85 30.73
C MET A 1 -5.65 -23.40 30.76
N GLU A 2 -6.53 -22.97 29.86
CA GLU A 2 -7.11 -21.65 29.93
C GLU A 2 -7.90 -21.52 31.23
N ASP A 3 -7.77 -20.39 31.87
CA ASP A 3 -8.51 -20.07 33.10
C ASP A 3 -9.97 -19.83 32.74
N LEU A 4 -10.83 -20.82 32.96
CA LEU A 4 -12.26 -20.76 32.67
C LEU A 4 -13.08 -20.20 33.85
N GLU A 5 -12.46 -19.63 34.85
CA GLU A 5 -13.15 -19.02 36.03
C GLU A 5 -14.20 -17.98 35.59
N TRP A 6 -13.89 -17.20 34.56
CA TRP A 6 -14.80 -16.20 33.99
C TRP A 6 -16.12 -16.78 33.44
N ARG A 7 -16.18 -18.05 33.11
CA ARG A 7 -17.43 -18.72 32.67
C ARG A 7 -18.49 -18.77 33.76
N SER A 8 -18.08 -18.63 35.04
CA SER A 8 -19.00 -18.55 36.18
C SER A 8 -19.57 -17.14 36.44
N TRP A 9 -19.13 -16.13 35.69
CA TRP A 9 -19.56 -14.75 35.83
C TRP A 9 -20.97 -14.52 35.27
N PRO A 10 -21.68 -13.44 35.66
CA PRO A 10 -22.91 -13.01 35.01
C PRO A 10 -22.70 -12.81 33.50
N VAL A 11 -23.73 -13.10 32.68
CA VAL A 11 -23.62 -13.10 31.22
C VAL A 11 -23.08 -11.79 30.66
N ASN A 12 -23.52 -10.64 31.17
CA ASN A 12 -23.01 -9.33 30.72
C ASN A 12 -21.49 -9.18 30.95
N LYS A 13 -20.97 -9.73 32.04
CA LYS A 13 -19.53 -9.72 32.29
C LYS A 13 -18.77 -10.74 31.44
N ARG A 14 -19.41 -11.85 31.08
CA ARG A 14 -18.83 -12.79 30.13
C ARG A 14 -18.73 -12.19 28.73
N LEU A 15 -19.76 -11.48 28.27
CA LEU A 15 -19.75 -10.76 26.99
C LEU A 15 -18.66 -9.67 26.96
N GLU A 16 -18.59 -8.83 27.99
CA GLU A 16 -17.52 -7.83 28.14
C GLU A 16 -16.13 -8.48 28.08
N HIS A 17 -15.93 -9.58 28.84
CA HIS A 17 -14.67 -10.31 28.86
C HIS A 17 -14.32 -10.91 27.49
N ALA A 18 -15.30 -11.53 26.83
CA ALA A 18 -15.13 -12.10 25.49
C ALA A 18 -14.71 -11.04 24.47
N LEU A 19 -15.31 -9.85 24.51
CA LEU A 19 -14.94 -8.71 23.69
C LEU A 19 -13.51 -8.24 23.98
N VAL A 20 -13.17 -7.96 25.24
CA VAL A 20 -11.84 -7.46 25.63
C VAL A 20 -10.74 -8.48 25.31
N LYS A 21 -11.02 -9.78 25.38
CA LYS A 21 -10.05 -10.86 25.12
C LYS A 21 -10.09 -11.42 23.71
N GLY A 22 -11.08 -11.02 22.89
CA GLY A 22 -11.24 -11.52 21.51
C GLY A 22 -11.68 -12.99 21.43
N ILE A 23 -12.46 -13.49 22.43
CA ILE A 23 -12.88 -14.89 22.51
C ILE A 23 -14.21 -15.07 21.80
N THR A 24 -14.23 -15.90 20.74
CA THR A 24 -15.44 -16.18 19.95
C THR A 24 -16.12 -17.50 20.29
N GLU A 25 -15.47 -18.39 21.04
CA GLU A 25 -15.92 -19.77 21.27
C GLU A 25 -17.30 -19.86 21.92
N TYR A 26 -17.61 -18.95 22.86
CA TYR A 26 -18.87 -18.99 23.64
C TYR A 26 -19.84 -17.88 23.27
N ILE A 27 -19.52 -17.06 22.25
CA ILE A 27 -20.23 -15.80 22.01
C ILE A 27 -21.71 -16.02 21.65
N ASP A 28 -22.02 -17.01 20.82
CA ASP A 28 -23.40 -17.29 20.42
C ASP A 28 -24.26 -17.72 21.62
N THR A 29 -23.71 -18.57 22.49
CA THR A 29 -24.38 -19.04 23.70
C THR A 29 -24.60 -17.92 24.71
N ASP A 30 -23.58 -17.08 24.94
CA ASP A 30 -23.67 -15.97 25.88
C ASP A 30 -24.56 -14.85 25.34
N THR A 31 -24.57 -14.63 24.02
CA THR A 31 -25.48 -13.67 23.37
C THR A 31 -26.94 -14.13 23.51
N GLU A 32 -27.25 -15.44 23.31
CA GLU A 32 -28.59 -15.96 23.49
C GLU A 32 -29.05 -15.88 24.95
N GLU A 33 -28.19 -16.19 25.91
CA GLU A 33 -28.50 -16.03 27.33
C GLU A 33 -28.81 -14.56 27.68
N ALA A 34 -28.04 -13.63 27.15
CA ALA A 34 -28.27 -12.19 27.36
C ALA A 34 -29.59 -11.75 26.69
N ARG A 35 -29.88 -12.24 25.46
CA ARG A 35 -31.11 -11.94 24.74
C ARG A 35 -32.37 -12.39 25.50
N GLN A 36 -32.32 -13.57 26.11
CA GLN A 36 -33.44 -14.10 26.92
C GLN A 36 -33.65 -13.33 28.23
N ALA A 37 -32.67 -12.55 28.69
CA ALA A 37 -32.73 -11.76 29.92
C ALA A 37 -33.27 -10.34 29.70
N VAL A 38 -33.55 -9.93 28.46
CA VAL A 38 -34.00 -8.57 28.08
C VAL A 38 -35.32 -8.65 27.31
N ASP A 39 -36.05 -7.54 27.26
CA ASP A 39 -37.32 -7.47 26.54
C ASP A 39 -37.10 -7.32 25.01
N LYS A 40 -36.02 -6.68 24.59
CA LYS A 40 -35.69 -6.44 23.19
C LYS A 40 -34.25 -6.85 22.90
N SER A 41 -34.06 -7.55 21.78
CA SER A 41 -32.72 -7.99 21.34
C SER A 41 -31.72 -6.82 21.18
N LEU A 42 -32.21 -5.63 20.84
CA LEU A 42 -31.42 -4.41 20.75
C LEU A 42 -30.72 -4.04 22.06
N GLU A 43 -31.33 -4.32 23.22
CA GLU A 43 -30.76 -4.01 24.54
C GLU A 43 -29.47 -4.79 24.82
N VAL A 44 -29.28 -5.96 24.18
CA VAL A 44 -28.01 -6.71 24.26
C VAL A 44 -26.88 -5.94 23.56
N ILE A 45 -27.20 -5.30 22.44
CA ILE A 45 -26.22 -4.51 21.67
C ILE A 45 -25.90 -3.21 22.42
N GLU A 46 -26.94 -2.44 22.78
CA GLU A 46 -26.79 -1.13 23.43
C GLU A 46 -26.26 -1.20 24.87
N GLY A 47 -26.41 -2.36 25.53
CA GLY A 47 -25.89 -2.62 26.87
C GLY A 47 -24.56 -3.38 26.83
N PRO A 48 -24.56 -4.69 27.16
CA PRO A 48 -23.32 -5.42 27.46
C PRO A 48 -22.31 -5.48 26.31
N LEU A 49 -22.75 -5.47 25.05
CA LEU A 49 -21.83 -5.47 23.91
C LEU A 49 -21.16 -4.10 23.74
N MET A 50 -21.94 -3.03 23.79
CA MET A 50 -21.38 -1.67 23.70
C MET A 50 -20.54 -1.31 24.92
N ASP A 51 -20.94 -1.74 26.13
CA ASP A 51 -20.12 -1.55 27.33
C ASP A 51 -18.74 -2.21 27.17
N GLY A 52 -18.70 -3.43 26.65
CA GLY A 52 -17.46 -4.14 26.34
C GLY A 52 -16.62 -3.43 25.30
N MET A 53 -17.24 -2.92 24.23
CA MET A 53 -16.56 -2.19 23.17
C MET A 53 -16.04 -0.81 23.65
N ASN A 54 -16.75 -0.13 24.55
CA ASN A 54 -16.27 1.09 25.18
C ASN A 54 -14.99 0.82 25.99
N VAL A 55 -14.93 -0.28 26.74
CA VAL A 55 -13.70 -0.70 27.44
C VAL A 55 -12.55 -0.95 26.45
N VAL A 56 -12.81 -1.61 25.31
CA VAL A 56 -11.83 -1.82 24.24
C VAL A 56 -11.34 -0.49 23.69
N GLY A 57 -12.25 0.45 23.41
CA GLY A 57 -11.94 1.79 22.92
C GLY A 57 -11.07 2.59 23.89
N ASP A 58 -11.40 2.58 25.17
CA ASP A 58 -10.63 3.25 26.22
C ASP A 58 -9.22 2.66 26.36
N LEU A 59 -9.09 1.33 26.33
CA LEU A 59 -7.79 0.65 26.41
C LEU A 59 -6.93 0.95 25.17
N PHE A 60 -7.53 0.98 24.00
CA PHE A 60 -6.83 1.32 22.76
C PHE A 60 -6.40 2.79 22.74
N GLY A 61 -7.29 3.71 23.11
CA GLY A 61 -7.00 5.13 23.24
C GLY A 61 -5.91 5.45 24.26
N ALA A 62 -5.85 4.67 25.35
CA ALA A 62 -4.81 4.77 26.37
C ALA A 62 -3.49 4.07 26.00
N GLY A 63 -3.39 3.43 24.82
CA GLY A 63 -2.22 2.66 24.39
C GLY A 63 -1.97 1.36 25.16
N LYS A 64 -2.99 0.87 25.88
CA LYS A 64 -2.94 -0.39 26.66
C LYS A 64 -3.45 -1.60 25.88
N MET A 65 -4.06 -1.37 24.74
CA MET A 65 -4.52 -2.37 23.80
C MET A 65 -3.95 -2.02 22.40
N PHE A 66 -3.62 -3.01 21.61
CA PHE A 66 -3.04 -2.84 20.27
C PHE A 66 -4.03 -3.22 19.19
N LEU A 67 -3.78 -2.76 17.97
CA LEU A 67 -4.67 -2.97 16.83
C LEU A 67 -5.08 -4.44 16.61
N PRO A 68 -4.19 -5.46 16.68
CA PRO A 68 -4.61 -6.86 16.52
C PRO A 68 -5.69 -7.28 17.52
N GLN A 69 -5.60 -6.79 18.75
CA GLN A 69 -6.59 -7.09 19.80
C GLN A 69 -7.93 -6.41 19.51
N VAL A 70 -7.91 -5.15 19.04
CA VAL A 70 -9.14 -4.43 18.66
C VAL A 70 -9.85 -5.14 17.51
N VAL A 71 -9.13 -5.61 16.50
CA VAL A 71 -9.72 -6.35 15.38
C VAL A 71 -10.32 -7.70 15.85
N LYS A 72 -9.68 -8.39 16.79
CA LYS A 72 -10.25 -9.58 17.43
C LYS A 72 -11.52 -9.26 18.21
N SER A 73 -11.56 -8.15 18.95
CA SER A 73 -12.75 -7.68 19.65
C SER A 73 -13.91 -7.38 18.69
N ALA A 74 -13.60 -6.73 17.56
CA ALA A 74 -14.56 -6.46 16.49
C ALA A 74 -15.19 -7.74 15.91
N ARG A 75 -14.39 -8.78 15.72
CA ARG A 75 -14.89 -10.09 15.28
C ARG A 75 -15.89 -10.67 16.28
N VAL A 76 -15.62 -10.57 17.60
CA VAL A 76 -16.54 -11.00 18.64
C VAL A 76 -17.85 -10.23 18.56
N MET A 77 -17.77 -8.89 18.43
CA MET A 77 -18.94 -8.02 18.29
C MET A 77 -19.77 -8.38 17.06
N LYS A 78 -19.16 -8.49 15.88
CA LYS A 78 -19.84 -8.83 14.62
C LYS A 78 -20.55 -10.19 14.74
N LYS A 79 -19.92 -11.19 15.33
CA LYS A 79 -20.52 -12.51 15.52
C LYS A 79 -21.75 -12.46 16.42
N SER A 80 -21.67 -11.72 17.53
CA SER A 80 -22.83 -11.53 18.42
C SER A 80 -23.97 -10.79 17.72
N VAL A 81 -23.68 -9.72 16.97
CA VAL A 81 -24.68 -8.97 16.20
C VAL A 81 -25.32 -9.85 15.12
N ALA A 82 -24.53 -10.61 14.36
CA ALA A 82 -25.05 -11.55 13.35
C ALA A 82 -25.98 -12.60 13.96
N TYR A 83 -25.66 -13.08 15.17
CA TYR A 83 -26.57 -13.97 15.91
C TYR A 83 -27.92 -13.30 16.23
N LEU A 84 -27.91 -12.00 16.60
CA LEU A 84 -29.10 -11.22 16.94
C LEU A 84 -29.91 -10.74 15.74
N GLU A 85 -29.32 -10.69 14.55
CA GLU A 85 -29.92 -10.10 13.35
C GLU A 85 -31.32 -10.65 13.00
N PRO A 86 -31.57 -11.98 13.01
CA PRO A 86 -32.91 -12.52 12.76
C PRO A 86 -33.96 -12.06 13.78
N PHE A 87 -33.58 -11.87 15.03
CA PHE A 87 -34.45 -11.39 16.09
C PHE A 87 -34.74 -9.89 15.96
N LEU A 88 -33.68 -9.11 15.64
CA LEU A 88 -33.81 -7.68 15.36
C LEU A 88 -34.70 -7.41 14.14
N GLU A 89 -34.64 -8.21 13.09
CA GLU A 89 -35.51 -8.09 11.94
C GLU A 89 -36.97 -8.36 12.29
N ALA A 90 -37.21 -9.33 13.15
CA ALA A 90 -38.55 -9.60 13.66
C ALA A 90 -39.09 -8.46 14.55
N GLU A 91 -38.20 -7.77 15.29
CA GLU A 91 -38.52 -6.67 16.19
C GLU A 91 -38.53 -5.29 15.49
N LYS A 92 -37.92 -5.11 14.29
CA LYS A 92 -37.76 -3.86 13.53
C LYS A 92 -39.05 -3.10 13.21
N ALA A 93 -40.20 -3.69 13.48
CA ALA A 93 -41.47 -2.98 13.36
C ALA A 93 -41.65 -1.81 14.35
N GLU A 94 -40.82 -1.65 15.38
CA GLU A 94 -41.03 -0.70 16.47
C GLU A 94 -39.89 0.18 16.96
N CYS A 95 -38.58 -0.06 16.66
CA CYS A 95 -37.50 0.80 17.19
C CYS A 95 -36.25 0.82 16.31
N GLY A 96 -35.77 2.02 15.93
CA GLY A 96 -34.48 2.24 15.29
C GLY A 96 -33.40 2.57 16.34
N ALA A 97 -32.39 1.70 16.48
CA ALA A 97 -31.13 2.11 17.13
C ALA A 97 -30.42 3.11 16.25
N GLN A 98 -29.95 4.23 16.81
CA GLN A 98 -29.16 5.21 16.05
C GLN A 98 -27.67 4.95 16.30
N ALA A 99 -26.92 4.61 15.25
CA ALA A 99 -25.47 4.69 15.24
C ALA A 99 -25.01 6.14 15.55
N GLN A 100 -23.79 6.32 16.04
CA GLN A 100 -23.23 7.66 16.28
C GLN A 100 -23.11 8.47 14.99
N GLY A 101 -23.05 7.80 13.84
CA GLY A 101 -23.03 8.38 12.51
C GLY A 101 -22.75 7.31 11.46
N LYS A 102 -22.99 7.67 10.19
CA LYS A 102 -22.76 6.81 9.04
C LYS A 102 -21.56 7.28 8.27
N ILE A 103 -20.62 6.38 7.99
CA ILE A 103 -19.36 6.70 7.31
C ILE A 103 -19.24 5.81 6.08
N LEU A 104 -19.16 6.42 4.89
CA LEU A 104 -18.82 5.69 3.69
C LEU A 104 -17.31 5.60 3.55
N MET A 105 -16.80 4.41 3.22
CA MET A 105 -15.37 4.16 2.97
C MET A 105 -15.15 3.62 1.57
N ALA A 106 -14.16 4.17 0.85
CA ALA A 106 -13.78 3.72 -0.48
C ALA A 106 -12.28 3.84 -0.72
N THR A 107 -11.71 2.89 -1.46
CA THR A 107 -10.44 3.10 -2.15
C THR A 107 -10.74 3.70 -3.52
N VAL A 108 -10.11 4.82 -3.82
CA VAL A 108 -10.41 5.64 -5.01
C VAL A 108 -10.11 4.89 -6.32
N LYS A 109 -10.64 5.41 -7.43
CA LYS A 109 -10.51 4.86 -8.77
C LYS A 109 -9.05 4.47 -9.11
N GLY A 110 -8.89 3.27 -9.68
CA GLY A 110 -7.62 2.75 -10.14
C GLY A 110 -6.69 2.20 -9.05
N ASP A 111 -7.05 2.32 -7.77
CA ASP A 111 -6.28 1.79 -6.65
C ASP A 111 -6.97 0.57 -6.03
N VAL A 112 -6.19 -0.46 -5.71
CA VAL A 112 -6.66 -1.75 -5.21
C VAL A 112 -6.26 -2.04 -3.75
N HIS A 113 -5.50 -1.13 -3.14
CA HIS A 113 -4.95 -1.33 -1.81
C HIS A 113 -5.98 -0.98 -0.73
N ASP A 114 -6.41 -1.97 0.04
CA ASP A 114 -7.52 -1.84 0.99
C ASP A 114 -7.21 -2.23 2.43
N ILE A 115 -6.04 -2.80 2.74
CA ILE A 115 -5.71 -3.24 4.11
C ILE A 115 -5.91 -2.10 5.12
N GLY A 116 -5.34 -0.92 4.84
CA GLY A 116 -5.47 0.24 5.72
C GLY A 116 -6.92 0.72 5.85
N LYS A 117 -7.69 0.73 4.76
CA LYS A 117 -9.10 1.11 4.74
C LYS A 117 -9.94 0.14 5.59
N ASN A 118 -9.73 -1.16 5.41
CA ASN A 118 -10.46 -2.19 6.14
C ASN A 118 -10.18 -2.11 7.65
N ILE A 119 -8.93 -1.88 8.04
CA ILE A 119 -8.56 -1.65 9.44
C ILE A 119 -9.30 -0.44 10.02
N VAL A 120 -9.30 0.69 9.31
CA VAL A 120 -10.03 1.91 9.75
C VAL A 120 -11.52 1.63 9.86
N GLY A 121 -12.11 0.94 8.88
CA GLY A 121 -13.53 0.55 8.90
C GLY A 121 -13.89 -0.28 10.13
N VAL A 122 -13.09 -1.30 10.43
CA VAL A 122 -13.27 -2.15 11.63
C VAL A 122 -13.18 -1.31 12.91
N VAL A 123 -12.18 -0.44 13.05
CA VAL A 123 -12.00 0.41 14.23
C VAL A 123 -13.18 1.38 14.40
N LEU A 124 -13.72 1.94 13.33
CA LEU A 124 -14.90 2.81 13.38
C LEU A 124 -16.16 2.02 13.79
N GLN A 125 -16.37 0.83 13.21
CA GLN A 125 -17.47 -0.06 13.59
C GLN A 125 -17.42 -0.42 15.08
N CYS A 126 -16.24 -0.69 15.61
CA CYS A 126 -16.01 -0.94 17.05
C CYS A 126 -16.42 0.23 17.94
N ASN A 127 -16.48 1.44 17.39
CA ASN A 127 -16.85 2.66 18.09
C ASN A 127 -18.27 3.16 17.71
N ASN A 128 -19.15 2.24 17.37
CA ASN A 128 -20.57 2.48 17.10
C ASN A 128 -20.86 3.39 15.90
N TYR A 129 -19.97 3.38 14.86
CA TYR A 129 -20.28 3.99 13.58
C TYR A 129 -20.82 2.93 12.61
N GLU A 130 -21.83 3.28 11.83
CA GLU A 130 -22.26 2.47 10.69
C GLU A 130 -21.28 2.72 9.54
N VAL A 131 -20.47 1.73 9.18
CA VAL A 131 -19.50 1.85 8.10
C VAL A 131 -20.02 1.15 6.85
N ILE A 132 -20.13 1.91 5.76
CA ILE A 132 -20.52 1.45 4.44
C ILE A 132 -19.26 1.38 3.60
N ASP A 133 -18.68 0.19 3.50
CA ASP A 133 -17.50 -0.04 2.66
C ASP A 133 -17.94 -0.42 1.24
N ILE A 134 -17.60 0.41 0.26
CA ILE A 134 -17.96 0.19 -1.14
C ILE A 134 -16.79 -0.33 -1.99
N GLY A 135 -15.72 -0.80 -1.33
CA GLY A 135 -14.64 -1.56 -1.96
C GLY A 135 -13.50 -0.71 -2.49
N VAL A 136 -12.90 -1.22 -3.58
CA VAL A 136 -11.71 -0.66 -4.22
C VAL A 136 -12.00 -0.23 -5.66
N MET A 137 -11.11 0.56 -6.26
CA MET A 137 -11.22 1.09 -7.64
C MET A 137 -12.53 1.86 -7.88
N VAL A 138 -13.05 2.56 -6.87
CA VAL A 138 -14.38 3.17 -6.93
C VAL A 138 -14.31 4.55 -7.59
N PRO A 139 -15.02 4.76 -8.71
CA PRO A 139 -15.10 6.08 -9.35
C PRO A 139 -15.79 7.12 -8.49
N ALA A 140 -15.43 8.40 -8.65
CA ALA A 140 -15.97 9.52 -7.88
C ALA A 140 -17.50 9.62 -7.94
N ASP A 141 -18.10 9.44 -9.12
CA ASP A 141 -19.56 9.45 -9.30
C ASP A 141 -20.27 8.36 -8.48
N THR A 142 -19.68 7.17 -8.42
CA THR A 142 -20.19 6.06 -7.60
C THR A 142 -20.06 6.37 -6.12
N ILE A 143 -18.90 6.88 -5.67
CA ILE A 143 -18.69 7.30 -4.27
C ILE A 143 -19.77 8.29 -3.84
N LEU A 144 -19.97 9.35 -4.63
CA LEU A 144 -20.87 10.43 -4.28
C LEU A 144 -22.35 10.02 -4.36
N LYS A 145 -22.70 9.17 -5.33
CA LYS A 145 -24.03 8.60 -5.45
C LYS A 145 -24.38 7.73 -4.24
N GLN A 146 -23.47 6.81 -3.87
CA GLN A 146 -23.67 5.93 -2.71
C GLN A 146 -23.70 6.74 -1.39
N ALA A 147 -22.89 7.79 -1.27
CA ALA A 147 -22.94 8.68 -0.11
C ALA A 147 -24.30 9.37 0.05
N GLN A 148 -24.93 9.77 -1.06
CA GLN A 148 -26.28 10.36 -1.05
C GLN A 148 -27.37 9.33 -0.78
N GLU A 149 -27.31 8.16 -1.44
CA GLU A 149 -28.29 7.07 -1.26
C GLU A 149 -28.35 6.57 0.18
N HIS A 150 -27.21 6.40 0.82
CA HIS A 150 -27.09 5.96 2.21
C HIS A 150 -27.21 7.09 3.22
N GLN A 151 -27.27 8.35 2.77
CA GLN A 151 -27.35 9.54 3.64
C GLN A 151 -26.23 9.57 4.68
N VAL A 152 -24.99 9.38 4.22
CA VAL A 152 -23.82 9.30 5.12
C VAL A 152 -23.47 10.67 5.71
N ASP A 153 -22.90 10.65 6.91
CA ASP A 153 -22.45 11.83 7.63
C ASP A 153 -21.00 12.22 7.27
N ILE A 154 -20.18 11.24 6.90
CA ILE A 154 -18.75 11.42 6.55
C ILE A 154 -18.43 10.55 5.34
N ILE A 155 -17.52 11.01 4.48
CA ILE A 155 -16.92 10.23 3.40
C ILE A 155 -15.46 10.02 3.71
N GLY A 156 -15.00 8.75 3.70
CA GLY A 156 -13.60 8.36 3.89
C GLY A 156 -12.99 7.84 2.59
N LEU A 157 -11.87 8.42 2.17
CA LEU A 157 -11.12 8.01 0.98
C LEU A 157 -9.77 7.41 1.36
N SER A 158 -9.43 6.31 0.70
CA SER A 158 -8.13 5.64 0.83
C SER A 158 -7.42 5.54 -0.51
N GLY A 159 -6.09 5.58 -0.48
CA GLY A 159 -5.25 5.36 -1.64
C GLY A 159 -3.80 5.16 -1.24
N LEU A 160 -3.06 4.36 -2.05
CA LEU A 160 -1.67 4.03 -1.76
C LEU A 160 -0.73 4.44 -2.88
N ILE A 161 -1.19 4.53 -4.11
CA ILE A 161 -0.36 4.88 -5.26
C ILE A 161 -0.48 6.37 -5.60
N THR A 162 0.51 6.91 -6.29
CA THR A 162 0.57 8.33 -6.64
C THR A 162 -0.70 8.84 -7.37
N PRO A 163 -1.25 8.14 -8.37
CA PRO A 163 -2.48 8.59 -9.05
C PRO A 163 -3.69 8.73 -8.15
N SER A 164 -3.75 8.00 -7.03
CA SER A 164 -4.86 8.10 -6.06
C SER A 164 -4.97 9.50 -5.45
N LEU A 165 -3.86 10.23 -5.38
CA LEU A 165 -3.83 11.59 -4.85
C LEU A 165 -4.66 12.56 -5.70
N ASP A 166 -4.59 12.43 -7.03
CA ASP A 166 -5.37 13.27 -7.95
C ASP A 166 -6.85 12.86 -7.97
N GLU A 167 -7.13 11.56 -7.83
CA GLU A 167 -8.52 11.09 -7.72
C GLU A 167 -9.20 11.64 -6.45
N MET A 168 -8.47 11.77 -5.32
CA MET A 168 -9.00 12.39 -4.10
C MET A 168 -9.30 13.88 -4.31
N VAL A 169 -8.45 14.62 -5.05
CA VAL A 169 -8.70 16.01 -5.46
C VAL A 169 -9.94 16.08 -6.35
N HIS A 170 -10.08 15.15 -7.30
CA HIS A 170 -11.25 15.08 -8.17
C HIS A 170 -12.54 14.85 -7.39
N VAL A 171 -12.56 13.92 -6.43
CA VAL A 171 -13.72 13.69 -5.55
C VAL A 171 -14.09 14.98 -4.80
N ALA A 172 -13.12 15.70 -4.24
CA ALA A 172 -13.36 16.95 -3.53
C ALA A 172 -14.01 18.03 -4.44
N LYS A 173 -13.52 18.18 -5.68
CA LYS A 173 -14.10 19.08 -6.68
C LYS A 173 -15.54 18.71 -7.03
N GLU A 174 -15.81 17.44 -7.23
CA GLU A 174 -17.15 16.95 -7.54
C GLU A 174 -18.11 17.14 -6.35
N MET A 175 -17.65 16.91 -5.11
CA MET A 175 -18.43 17.22 -3.90
C MET A 175 -18.82 18.69 -3.86
N LYS A 176 -17.89 19.60 -4.16
CA LYS A 176 -18.16 21.04 -4.26
C LYS A 176 -19.16 21.37 -5.38
N ARG A 177 -18.97 20.79 -6.56
CA ARG A 177 -19.87 20.96 -7.71
C ARG A 177 -21.31 20.52 -7.39
N LEU A 178 -21.44 19.41 -6.65
CA LEU A 178 -22.74 18.85 -6.22
C LEU A 178 -23.30 19.53 -4.96
N ARG A 179 -22.59 20.53 -4.40
CA ARG A 179 -22.96 21.24 -3.16
C ARG A 179 -23.21 20.30 -1.98
N MET A 180 -22.40 19.27 -1.88
CA MET A 180 -22.41 18.38 -0.74
C MET A 180 -21.86 19.09 0.50
N SER A 181 -22.21 18.60 1.70
CA SER A 181 -21.80 19.20 2.97
C SER A 181 -21.07 18.22 3.92
N GLN A 182 -20.93 16.96 3.51
CA GLN A 182 -20.28 15.93 4.32
C GLN A 182 -18.78 16.24 4.47
N PRO A 183 -18.22 16.12 5.67
CA PRO A 183 -16.78 16.11 5.86
C PRO A 183 -16.10 14.99 5.07
N LEU A 184 -14.87 15.25 4.63
CA LEU A 184 -14.04 14.31 3.90
C LEU A 184 -12.85 13.89 4.76
N MET A 185 -12.68 12.58 5.00
CA MET A 185 -11.53 11.99 5.66
C MET A 185 -10.57 11.41 4.61
N ILE A 186 -9.29 11.75 4.68
CA ILE A 186 -8.26 11.34 3.72
C ILE A 186 -7.24 10.45 4.42
N GLY A 187 -7.08 9.22 3.95
CA GLY A 187 -6.13 8.25 4.48
C GLY A 187 -5.39 7.49 3.38
N GLY A 188 -4.38 6.71 3.78
CA GLY A 188 -3.56 5.90 2.90
C GLY A 188 -2.09 6.29 2.94
N ALA A 189 -1.20 5.33 2.59
CA ALA A 189 0.24 5.47 2.83
C ALA A 189 0.92 6.58 2.03
N THR A 190 0.41 6.95 0.85
CA THR A 190 0.95 8.06 0.04
C THR A 190 0.35 9.42 0.42
N THR A 191 -0.74 9.43 1.17
CA THR A 191 -1.37 10.67 1.61
C THR A 191 -0.54 11.36 2.71
N SER A 192 -0.68 12.66 2.80
CA SER A 192 0.01 13.45 3.82
C SER A 192 -0.77 14.69 4.17
N ILE A 193 -0.51 15.24 5.35
CA ILE A 193 -1.08 16.54 5.76
C ILE A 193 -0.75 17.65 4.74
N ALA A 194 0.45 17.60 4.14
CA ALA A 194 0.86 18.60 3.15
C ALA A 194 0.04 18.49 1.85
N HIS A 195 -0.20 17.29 1.34
CA HIS A 195 -1.04 17.09 0.17
C HIS A 195 -2.50 17.47 0.46
N THR A 196 -3.03 17.03 1.58
CA THR A 196 -4.41 17.36 1.98
C THR A 196 -4.62 18.86 2.10
N ALA A 197 -3.71 19.56 2.81
CA ALA A 197 -3.81 21.00 3.04
C ALA A 197 -3.61 21.85 1.78
N VAL A 198 -2.78 21.39 0.83
CA VAL A 198 -2.38 22.19 -0.34
C VAL A 198 -3.22 21.87 -1.58
N LYS A 199 -3.62 20.62 -1.78
CA LYS A 199 -4.26 20.17 -3.02
C LYS A 199 -5.73 19.77 -2.86
N ILE A 200 -6.14 19.17 -1.73
CA ILE A 200 -7.50 18.66 -1.58
C ILE A 200 -8.41 19.70 -0.88
N GLU A 201 -8.00 20.21 0.28
CA GLU A 201 -8.82 21.11 1.08
C GLU A 201 -9.24 22.39 0.34
N PRO A 202 -8.40 23.04 -0.49
CA PRO A 202 -8.80 24.22 -1.24
C PRO A 202 -9.91 23.97 -2.28
N GLU A 203 -10.10 22.72 -2.70
CA GLU A 203 -11.08 22.33 -3.71
C GLU A 203 -12.47 22.03 -3.12
N TYR A 204 -12.62 22.08 -1.78
CA TYR A 204 -13.87 21.79 -1.11
C TYR A 204 -14.17 22.78 0.02
N ASP A 205 -15.42 23.24 0.14
CA ASP A 205 -15.80 24.30 1.08
C ASP A 205 -16.05 23.78 2.51
N HIS A 206 -16.19 22.45 2.68
CA HIS A 206 -16.42 21.79 3.96
C HIS A 206 -15.15 21.08 4.47
N PRO A 207 -15.15 20.57 5.72
CA PRO A 207 -13.93 20.02 6.32
C PRO A 207 -13.33 18.85 5.52
N VAL A 208 -12.03 18.92 5.27
CA VAL A 208 -11.21 17.83 4.73
C VAL A 208 -10.12 17.51 5.73
N VAL A 209 -10.11 16.29 6.26
CA VAL A 209 -9.24 15.92 7.39
C VAL A 209 -8.28 14.80 6.99
N TYR A 210 -6.99 15.04 7.14
CA TYR A 210 -5.99 14.00 7.02
C TYR A 210 -5.98 13.07 8.25
N VAL A 211 -6.12 11.77 7.99
CA VAL A 211 -6.12 10.72 9.02
C VAL A 211 -4.88 9.85 8.85
N PRO A 212 -3.85 10.03 9.69
CA PRO A 212 -2.56 9.35 9.51
C PRO A 212 -2.61 7.84 9.79
N ASP A 213 -3.51 7.41 10.67
CA ASP A 213 -3.66 6.01 11.08
C ASP A 213 -5.04 5.71 11.67
N ALA A 214 -5.34 4.42 11.84
CA ALA A 214 -6.64 3.97 12.34
C ALA A 214 -6.94 4.45 13.77
N SER A 215 -5.91 4.62 14.60
CA SER A 215 -6.11 5.07 15.98
C SER A 215 -6.65 6.51 16.09
N ARG A 216 -6.38 7.31 15.05
CA ARG A 216 -6.85 8.70 14.97
C ARG A 216 -8.24 8.83 14.34
N ALA A 217 -8.68 7.82 13.57
CA ALA A 217 -9.93 7.88 12.81
C ALA A 217 -11.14 8.13 13.69
N VAL A 218 -11.24 7.44 14.84
CA VAL A 218 -12.35 7.58 15.79
C VAL A 218 -12.43 9.00 16.35
N GLY A 219 -11.30 9.54 16.84
CA GLY A 219 -11.27 10.90 17.37
C GLY A 219 -11.64 11.96 16.32
N VAL A 220 -11.21 11.76 15.07
CA VAL A 220 -11.59 12.64 13.96
C VAL A 220 -13.08 12.56 13.68
N ALA A 221 -13.65 11.37 13.55
CA ALA A 221 -15.07 11.17 13.30
C ALA A 221 -15.93 11.76 14.44
N SER A 222 -15.55 11.50 15.69
CA SER A 222 -16.24 12.03 16.88
C SER A 222 -16.23 13.56 16.90
N ASN A 223 -15.09 14.20 16.63
CA ASN A 223 -15.02 15.67 16.59
C ASN A 223 -15.83 16.27 15.44
N LEU A 224 -15.84 15.64 14.26
CA LEU A 224 -16.59 16.10 13.09
C LEU A 224 -18.10 16.00 13.29
N LEU A 225 -18.58 15.04 14.07
CA LEU A 225 -20.02 14.82 14.32
C LEU A 225 -20.49 15.44 15.64
N SER A 226 -19.58 15.87 16.51
CA SER A 226 -19.93 16.51 17.78
C SER A 226 -20.59 17.87 17.54
N LYS A 227 -21.72 18.12 18.20
CA LYS A 227 -22.40 19.43 18.16
C LYS A 227 -21.60 20.52 18.87
N ASP A 228 -20.83 20.15 19.86
CA ASP A 228 -20.13 21.11 20.75
C ASP A 228 -18.68 21.34 20.36
N LEU A 229 -18.00 20.33 19.77
CA LEU A 229 -16.55 20.37 19.49
C LEU A 229 -16.24 20.67 18.01
N ARG A 230 -17.21 20.53 17.11
CA ARG A 230 -16.99 20.58 15.67
C ARG A 230 -16.38 21.90 15.19
N ASP A 231 -16.95 23.02 15.61
CA ASP A 231 -16.55 24.34 15.11
C ASP A 231 -15.13 24.70 15.56
N ASP A 232 -14.80 24.44 16.82
CA ASP A 232 -13.45 24.68 17.35
C ASP A 232 -12.43 23.75 16.66
N TYR A 233 -12.78 22.47 16.49
CA TYR A 233 -11.95 21.51 15.79
C TYR A 233 -11.65 21.92 14.35
N ILE A 234 -12.67 22.38 13.61
CA ILE A 234 -12.51 22.85 12.22
C ILE A 234 -11.65 24.12 12.17
N ALA A 235 -11.82 25.05 13.12
CA ALA A 235 -11.02 26.26 13.19
C ALA A 235 -9.53 25.95 13.44
N ASP A 236 -9.23 25.00 14.33
CA ASP A 236 -7.87 24.56 14.62
C ASP A 236 -7.25 23.83 13.42
N LEU A 237 -8.02 22.99 12.75
CA LEU A 237 -7.61 22.29 11.54
C LEU A 237 -7.20 23.28 10.44
N ARG A 238 -8.04 24.28 10.16
CA ARG A 238 -7.77 25.31 9.14
C ARG A 238 -6.52 26.11 9.44
N ARG A 239 -6.31 26.50 10.71
CA ARG A 239 -5.07 27.17 11.14
C ARG A 239 -3.85 26.29 10.89
N SER A 240 -3.93 25.02 11.26
CA SER A 240 -2.85 24.07 11.01
C SER A 240 -2.52 23.94 9.49
N TYR A 241 -3.54 23.96 8.63
CA TYR A 241 -3.34 23.87 7.18
C TYR A 241 -2.77 25.17 6.59
N GLU A 242 -3.14 26.35 7.12
CA GLU A 242 -2.49 27.61 6.77
C GLU A 242 -1.00 27.61 7.09
N ASP A 243 -0.62 27.17 8.29
CA ASP A 243 0.77 27.00 8.68
C ASP A 243 1.55 26.07 7.73
N VAL A 244 0.92 24.97 7.28
CA VAL A 244 1.51 24.02 6.33
C VAL A 244 1.72 24.70 4.97
N ARG A 245 0.73 25.46 4.48
CA ARG A 245 0.81 26.20 3.20
C ARG A 245 1.91 27.27 3.24
N GLU A 246 1.99 28.05 4.31
CA GLU A 246 3.01 29.10 4.49
C GLU A 246 4.43 28.53 4.52
N ARG A 247 4.64 27.45 5.29
CA ARG A 247 5.94 26.74 5.35
C ARG A 247 6.35 26.19 4.00
N ARG A 248 5.40 25.74 3.19
CA ARG A 248 5.66 25.22 1.86
C ARG A 248 5.96 26.33 0.85
N ALA A 249 5.20 27.43 0.89
CA ALA A 249 5.43 28.61 0.06
C ALA A 249 6.82 29.24 0.29
N SER A 250 7.33 29.16 1.54
CA SER A 250 8.67 29.66 1.89
C SER A 250 9.81 28.76 1.41
N LYS A 251 9.54 27.47 1.14
CA LYS A 251 10.51 26.51 0.57
C LYS A 251 10.53 26.65 -0.94
N ASN A 252 11.38 27.52 -1.45
CA ASN A 252 11.60 27.68 -2.88
C ASN A 252 12.46 26.51 -3.40
N GLU A 253 11.81 25.35 -3.60
CA GLU A 253 12.46 24.10 -4.02
C GLU A 253 13.12 24.23 -5.40
N ALA A 254 12.59 25.09 -6.27
CA ALA A 254 13.15 25.38 -7.59
C ALA A 254 14.56 26.04 -7.52
N ARG A 255 14.90 26.74 -6.43
CA ARG A 255 16.21 27.41 -6.30
C ARG A 255 17.38 26.44 -6.15
N ASN A 256 17.13 25.19 -5.83
CA ASN A 256 18.17 24.17 -5.63
C ASN A 256 18.28 23.18 -6.79
N LEU A 257 17.62 23.45 -7.92
CA LEU A 257 17.72 22.62 -9.12
C LEU A 257 18.71 23.23 -10.12
N VAL A 258 19.35 22.36 -10.90
CA VAL A 258 20.17 22.75 -12.05
C VAL A 258 19.38 22.49 -13.34
N PRO A 259 19.67 23.19 -14.47
CA PRO A 259 19.09 22.85 -15.77
C PRO A 259 19.38 21.38 -16.13
N ILE A 260 18.47 20.73 -16.87
CA ILE A 260 18.61 19.31 -17.20
C ILE A 260 19.91 19.01 -17.97
N GLU A 261 20.35 19.89 -18.84
CA GLU A 261 21.61 19.73 -19.58
C GLU A 261 22.84 19.77 -18.64
N ALA A 262 22.79 20.59 -17.58
CA ALA A 262 23.84 20.61 -16.57
C ALA A 262 23.82 19.34 -15.70
N ALA A 263 22.63 18.78 -15.42
CA ALA A 263 22.51 17.50 -14.74
C ALA A 263 23.04 16.34 -15.60
N ARG A 264 22.74 16.34 -16.89
CA ARG A 264 23.26 15.36 -17.88
C ARG A 264 24.79 15.44 -18.04
N ALA A 265 25.36 16.61 -17.88
CA ALA A 265 26.81 16.81 -17.90
C ALA A 265 27.53 16.31 -16.64
N ASN A 266 26.80 15.89 -15.60
CA ASN A 266 27.33 15.37 -14.34
C ASN A 266 26.77 13.97 -14.01
N PRO A 267 26.91 12.96 -14.91
CA PRO A 267 26.42 11.59 -14.68
C PRO A 267 27.28 10.87 -13.64
N VAL A 268 26.88 9.67 -13.27
CA VAL A 268 27.75 8.77 -12.50
C VAL A 268 28.97 8.42 -13.34
N ALA A 269 30.17 8.68 -12.80
CA ALA A 269 31.42 8.39 -13.50
C ALA A 269 31.74 6.88 -13.38
N ILE A 270 31.50 6.13 -14.43
CA ILE A 270 31.84 4.71 -14.54
C ILE A 270 32.93 4.54 -15.59
N ASP A 271 33.94 3.73 -15.27
CA ASP A 271 35.02 3.39 -16.18
C ASP A 271 34.60 2.23 -17.12
N TRP A 272 33.89 2.60 -18.17
CA TRP A 272 33.38 1.62 -19.15
C TRP A 272 34.48 0.95 -19.97
N ASP A 273 35.65 1.58 -20.12
CA ASP A 273 36.78 1.02 -20.88
C ASP A 273 37.40 -0.20 -20.19
N ASN A 274 37.33 -0.23 -18.85
CA ASN A 274 37.83 -1.34 -18.04
C ASN A 274 36.74 -2.26 -17.48
N PHE A 275 35.44 -1.94 -17.72
CA PHE A 275 34.33 -2.75 -17.27
C PHE A 275 33.91 -3.75 -18.35
N VAL A 276 33.81 -5.02 -17.97
CA VAL A 276 33.25 -6.07 -18.82
C VAL A 276 31.94 -6.56 -18.20
N ALA A 277 30.84 -6.27 -18.87
CA ALA A 277 29.53 -6.72 -18.42
C ALA A 277 29.46 -8.25 -18.38
N CYS A 278 28.89 -8.80 -17.30
CA CYS A 278 28.62 -10.22 -17.21
C CYS A 278 27.44 -10.57 -18.13
N GLU A 279 27.69 -11.42 -19.13
CA GLU A 279 26.62 -11.94 -19.97
C GLU A 279 25.73 -12.89 -19.15
N PRO A 280 24.38 -12.68 -19.20
CA PRO A 280 23.47 -13.56 -18.49
C PRO A 280 23.53 -15.01 -18.97
N ASN A 281 23.53 -15.96 -18.03
CA ASN A 281 23.50 -17.38 -18.33
C ASN A 281 22.21 -17.81 -19.05
N LYS A 282 21.10 -17.06 -18.86
CA LYS A 282 19.80 -17.34 -19.47
C LYS A 282 19.19 -16.06 -20.00
N LEU A 283 19.51 -15.73 -21.23
CA LEU A 283 18.89 -14.62 -21.96
C LEU A 283 17.41 -14.88 -22.30
N GLY A 284 16.64 -13.81 -22.48
CA GLY A 284 15.23 -13.83 -22.85
C GLY A 284 14.30 -14.05 -21.68
N VAL A 285 13.05 -14.36 -21.98
CA VAL A 285 11.98 -14.52 -21.01
C VAL A 285 12.02 -15.92 -20.37
N ASN A 286 11.95 -15.99 -19.06
CA ASN A 286 11.91 -17.21 -18.26
C ASN A 286 10.70 -17.15 -17.32
N VAL A 287 9.80 -18.12 -17.44
CA VAL A 287 8.54 -18.19 -16.65
C VAL A 287 8.67 -19.26 -15.57
N MET A 288 8.09 -18.97 -14.41
CA MET A 288 7.98 -19.87 -13.26
C MET A 288 6.53 -19.90 -12.81
N ASP A 289 5.85 -21.03 -13.06
CA ASP A 289 4.40 -21.15 -12.91
C ASP A 289 3.93 -21.62 -11.52
N ASP A 290 4.74 -22.41 -10.82
CA ASP A 290 4.37 -22.99 -9.52
C ASP A 290 5.57 -22.94 -8.58
N ILE A 291 5.74 -21.80 -7.94
CA ILE A 291 6.81 -21.59 -6.97
C ILE A 291 6.33 -22.05 -5.60
N GLN A 292 7.05 -23.00 -5.02
CA GLN A 292 6.72 -23.52 -3.69
C GLN A 292 6.88 -22.42 -2.64
N LEU A 293 5.80 -22.11 -1.92
CA LEU A 293 5.78 -21.03 -0.92
C LEU A 293 6.72 -21.29 0.26
N GLU A 294 7.02 -22.57 0.55
CA GLU A 294 7.98 -22.97 1.57
C GLU A 294 9.37 -22.37 1.35
N LEU A 295 9.77 -22.19 0.09
CA LEU A 295 11.06 -21.58 -0.28
C LEU A 295 11.17 -20.10 0.10
N LEU A 296 10.03 -19.45 0.33
CA LEU A 296 9.94 -18.02 0.59
C LEU A 296 9.98 -17.66 2.08
N ILE A 297 9.74 -18.63 2.96
CA ILE A 297 9.62 -18.40 4.42
C ILE A 297 10.85 -17.68 4.97
N ASP A 298 12.05 -18.12 4.57
CA ASP A 298 13.32 -17.56 5.04
C ASP A 298 13.65 -16.17 4.45
N TYR A 299 12.83 -15.69 3.49
CA TYR A 299 12.97 -14.37 2.87
C TYR A 299 11.96 -13.36 3.41
N ILE A 300 11.03 -13.75 4.29
CA ILE A 300 10.03 -12.85 4.84
C ILE A 300 10.68 -11.80 5.75
N ASP A 301 10.49 -10.52 5.43
CA ASP A 301 10.77 -9.42 6.37
C ASP A 301 9.57 -9.20 7.29
N TRP A 302 9.67 -9.72 8.50
CA TRP A 302 8.63 -9.60 9.52
C TRP A 302 8.48 -8.18 10.07
N THR A 303 9.45 -7.28 9.89
CA THR A 303 9.35 -5.90 10.35
C THR A 303 8.17 -5.19 9.69
N PHE A 304 8.03 -5.32 8.38
CA PHE A 304 6.90 -4.72 7.65
C PHE A 304 5.56 -5.39 7.95
N PHE A 305 5.55 -6.69 8.27
CA PHE A 305 4.36 -7.36 8.77
C PHE A 305 3.85 -6.70 10.06
N PHE A 306 4.72 -6.47 11.05
CA PHE A 306 4.34 -5.77 12.29
C PHE A 306 3.89 -4.33 12.03
N HIS A 307 4.51 -3.63 11.10
CA HIS A 307 4.11 -2.27 10.73
C HIS A 307 2.69 -2.21 10.13
N ALA A 308 2.28 -3.18 9.32
CA ALA A 308 0.92 -3.27 8.80
C ALA A 308 -0.12 -3.36 9.93
N TRP A 309 0.24 -3.99 11.04
CA TRP A 309 -0.57 -4.08 12.25
C TRP A 309 -0.33 -2.94 13.25
N GLN A 310 0.33 -1.86 12.85
CA GLN A 310 0.67 -0.68 13.66
C GLN A 310 1.55 -0.99 14.90
N LEU A 311 2.16 -2.16 14.96
CA LEU A 311 3.16 -2.51 15.96
C LEU A 311 4.54 -2.03 15.50
N LYS A 312 4.90 -0.80 15.88
CA LYS A 312 6.17 -0.17 15.48
C LYS A 312 7.33 -0.79 16.25
N GLY A 313 8.28 -1.34 15.52
CA GLY A 313 9.52 -1.95 16.04
C GLY A 313 10.18 -2.80 14.97
N ARG A 314 11.46 -3.10 15.15
CA ARG A 314 12.22 -3.93 14.22
C ARG A 314 12.19 -5.39 14.70
N TYR A 315 11.93 -6.33 13.80
CA TYR A 315 12.06 -7.76 14.09
C TYR A 315 13.55 -8.18 14.04
N PRO A 316 14.03 -9.06 14.97
CA PRO A 316 13.26 -9.72 16.03
C PRO A 316 13.13 -8.94 17.35
N GLN A 317 13.76 -7.75 17.48
CA GLN A 317 13.85 -7.00 18.74
C GLN A 317 12.48 -6.60 19.31
N ILE A 318 11.47 -6.41 18.44
CA ILE A 318 10.10 -6.09 18.86
C ILE A 318 9.51 -7.15 19.82
N LEU A 319 9.94 -8.41 19.69
CA LEU A 319 9.46 -9.51 20.53
C LEU A 319 9.90 -9.39 22.01
N GLU A 320 10.97 -8.63 22.25
CA GLU A 320 11.51 -8.37 23.60
C GLU A 320 11.11 -6.97 24.12
N ASP A 321 10.26 -6.24 23.39
CA ASP A 321 9.75 -4.93 23.84
C ASP A 321 8.89 -5.10 25.08
N ARG A 322 9.07 -4.21 26.07
CA ARG A 322 8.40 -4.33 27.39
C ARG A 322 6.89 -4.12 27.32
N GLU A 323 6.42 -3.31 26.39
CA GLU A 323 5.00 -2.94 26.27
C GLU A 323 4.30 -3.78 25.21
N LYS A 324 4.97 -4.04 24.07
CA LYS A 324 4.39 -4.64 22.85
C LYS A 324 4.81 -6.09 22.64
N GLY A 325 5.89 -6.55 23.30
CA GLY A 325 6.54 -7.82 22.99
C GLY A 325 5.60 -9.03 23.11
N GLU A 326 4.76 -9.05 24.14
CA GLU A 326 3.79 -10.15 24.32
C GLU A 326 2.74 -10.19 23.22
N GLU A 327 2.24 -9.03 22.78
CA GLU A 327 1.28 -8.98 21.69
C GLU A 327 1.95 -9.28 20.34
N ALA A 328 3.19 -8.81 20.14
CA ALA A 328 3.97 -9.15 18.94
C ALA A 328 4.23 -10.66 18.84
N LYS A 329 4.52 -11.35 19.95
CA LYS A 329 4.69 -12.81 19.98
C LYS A 329 3.40 -13.53 19.59
N LYS A 330 2.24 -13.10 20.13
CA LYS A 330 0.94 -13.68 19.78
C LYS A 330 0.60 -13.48 18.31
N LEU A 331 0.75 -12.25 17.83
CA LEU A 331 0.50 -11.91 16.42
C LEU A 331 1.39 -12.73 15.48
N LEU A 332 2.67 -12.90 15.83
CA LEU A 332 3.59 -13.72 15.05
C LEU A 332 3.19 -15.21 15.07
N ALA A 333 2.69 -15.71 16.21
CA ALA A 333 2.22 -17.09 16.31
C ALA A 333 0.99 -17.32 15.42
N ASP A 334 0.01 -16.41 15.45
CA ASP A 334 -1.18 -16.44 14.59
C ASP A 334 -0.77 -16.38 13.10
N ALA A 335 0.16 -15.48 12.75
CA ALA A 335 0.68 -15.35 11.39
C ALA A 335 1.36 -16.62 10.90
N ARG A 336 2.17 -17.26 11.74
CA ARG A 336 2.85 -18.52 11.40
C ARG A 336 1.87 -19.69 11.27
N GLU A 337 0.84 -19.74 12.10
CA GLU A 337 -0.23 -20.74 11.97
C GLU A 337 -0.98 -20.57 10.64
N MET A 338 -1.36 -19.34 10.31
CA MET A 338 -2.02 -19.07 9.03
C MET A 338 -1.10 -19.35 7.85
N LEU A 339 0.17 -18.95 7.91
CA LEU A 339 1.15 -19.25 6.87
C LEU A 339 1.29 -20.77 6.65
N HIS A 340 1.28 -21.56 7.73
CA HIS A 340 1.27 -23.01 7.63
C HIS A 340 0.02 -23.52 6.88
N LYS A 341 -1.17 -22.98 7.17
CA LYS A 341 -2.41 -23.32 6.45
C LYS A 341 -2.35 -22.90 4.98
N ILE A 342 -1.91 -21.67 4.69
CA ILE A 342 -1.70 -21.20 3.31
C ILE A 342 -0.90 -22.20 2.49
N ILE A 343 0.19 -22.71 3.07
CA ILE A 343 1.10 -23.62 2.41
C ILE A 343 0.49 -25.03 2.29
N THR A 344 0.02 -25.60 3.39
CA THR A 344 -0.44 -27.01 3.43
C THR A 344 -1.74 -27.22 2.68
N GLU A 345 -2.64 -26.24 2.70
CA GLU A 345 -3.94 -26.27 2.03
C GLU A 345 -3.92 -25.59 0.65
N ARG A 346 -2.76 -25.02 0.25
CA ARG A 346 -2.54 -24.35 -1.04
C ARG A 346 -3.56 -23.24 -1.33
N TRP A 347 -3.77 -22.35 -0.38
CA TRP A 347 -4.69 -21.23 -0.55
C TRP A 347 -4.22 -20.22 -1.60
N LEU A 348 -2.91 -20.07 -1.73
CA LEU A 348 -2.28 -19.12 -2.64
C LEU A 348 -1.33 -19.83 -3.61
N THR A 349 -1.24 -19.29 -4.83
CA THR A 349 -0.27 -19.70 -5.84
C THR A 349 0.70 -18.58 -6.13
N ALA A 350 2.00 -18.90 -6.18
CA ALA A 350 3.05 -17.98 -6.54
C ALA A 350 3.54 -18.21 -7.96
N LYS A 351 3.63 -17.11 -8.74
CA LYS A 351 4.14 -17.10 -10.11
C LYS A 351 5.12 -15.97 -10.33
N ALA A 352 6.04 -16.16 -11.27
CA ALA A 352 6.98 -15.12 -11.66
C ALA A 352 7.36 -15.23 -13.15
N VAL A 353 7.71 -14.10 -13.72
CA VAL A 353 8.39 -13.99 -15.01
C VAL A 353 9.61 -13.09 -14.84
N ILE A 354 10.73 -13.51 -15.41
CA ILE A 354 11.95 -12.69 -15.54
C ILE A 354 12.36 -12.62 -17.00
N GLY A 355 12.95 -11.51 -17.41
CA GLY A 355 13.58 -11.36 -18.71
C GLY A 355 14.95 -10.73 -18.58
N LEU A 356 15.94 -11.25 -19.31
CA LEU A 356 17.29 -10.72 -19.35
C LEU A 356 17.64 -10.48 -20.82
N PHE A 357 17.99 -9.23 -21.13
CA PHE A 357 18.16 -8.79 -22.51
C PHE A 357 19.44 -8.00 -22.69
N PRO A 358 20.05 -8.06 -23.90
CA PRO A 358 21.09 -7.11 -24.26
C PRO A 358 20.52 -5.68 -24.26
N ALA A 359 21.29 -4.73 -23.73
CA ALA A 359 20.86 -3.35 -23.62
C ALA A 359 22.03 -2.37 -23.70
N ASN A 360 21.76 -1.13 -24.07
CA ASN A 360 22.71 -0.02 -23.96
C ASN A 360 22.01 1.27 -23.61
N ALA A 361 22.69 2.14 -22.86
CA ALA A 361 22.17 3.46 -22.53
C ALA A 361 22.33 4.44 -23.72
N VAL A 362 21.29 5.26 -23.91
CA VAL A 362 21.25 6.35 -24.87
C VAL A 362 20.74 7.60 -24.16
N GLY A 363 21.64 8.44 -23.66
CA GLY A 363 21.28 9.57 -22.81
C GLY A 363 20.71 9.10 -21.47
N ASP A 364 19.46 9.50 -21.17
CA ASP A 364 18.75 9.09 -19.96
C ASP A 364 17.85 7.85 -20.18
N ASP A 365 17.94 7.21 -21.36
CA ASP A 365 17.14 6.04 -21.74
C ASP A 365 18.01 4.79 -21.89
N VAL A 366 17.37 3.62 -21.87
CA VAL A 366 18.02 2.33 -22.13
C VAL A 366 17.28 1.62 -23.27
N GLU A 367 17.97 1.45 -24.40
CA GLU A 367 17.51 0.62 -25.50
C GLU A 367 17.69 -0.87 -25.15
N VAL A 368 16.61 -1.63 -25.26
CA VAL A 368 16.57 -3.09 -25.04
C VAL A 368 16.54 -3.79 -26.40
N TYR A 369 17.37 -4.80 -26.58
CA TYR A 369 17.50 -5.48 -27.87
C TYR A 369 17.01 -6.92 -27.82
N GLY A 370 16.53 -7.40 -28.97
CA GLY A 370 16.23 -8.81 -29.19
C GLY A 370 17.49 -9.70 -29.10
N LEU A 371 17.28 -10.99 -28.86
CA LEU A 371 18.35 -11.97 -28.62
C LEU A 371 19.28 -12.21 -29.83
N GLN A 372 18.75 -12.14 -31.04
CA GLN A 372 19.53 -12.33 -32.24
C GLN A 372 19.18 -11.27 -33.30
N PRO A 373 20.14 -10.45 -33.74
CA PRO A 373 19.97 -9.73 -35.00
C PRO A 373 19.98 -10.74 -36.13
N ALA A 374 19.15 -10.52 -37.18
CA ALA A 374 19.29 -11.26 -38.40
C ALA A 374 20.72 -11.07 -38.96
N ALA A 375 21.27 -12.11 -39.59
CA ALA A 375 22.66 -12.09 -40.03
C ALA A 375 22.90 -10.88 -40.98
N GLY A 376 23.76 -9.95 -40.55
CA GLY A 376 24.08 -8.71 -41.26
C GLY A 376 23.22 -7.49 -40.98
N GLU A 377 22.25 -7.56 -40.04
CA GLU A 377 21.45 -6.42 -39.60
C GLU A 377 22.02 -5.78 -38.33
N GLN A 378 21.94 -4.44 -38.25
CA GLN A 378 22.19 -3.74 -37.00
C GLN A 378 21.10 -4.09 -35.99
N ARG A 379 21.47 -4.30 -34.72
CA ARG A 379 20.51 -4.50 -33.63
C ARG A 379 19.54 -3.31 -33.57
N ARG A 380 18.26 -3.57 -33.75
CA ARG A 380 17.20 -2.59 -33.52
C ARG A 380 16.64 -2.80 -32.11
N PRO A 381 16.36 -1.73 -31.38
CA PRO A 381 15.69 -1.88 -30.08
C PRO A 381 14.30 -2.49 -30.28
N ILE A 382 13.95 -3.45 -29.44
CA ILE A 382 12.61 -4.04 -29.34
C ILE A 382 11.76 -3.28 -28.32
N SER A 383 12.41 -2.55 -27.41
CA SER A 383 11.79 -1.68 -26.41
C SER A 383 12.79 -0.63 -25.97
N THR A 384 12.31 0.46 -25.41
CA THR A 384 13.12 1.50 -24.77
C THR A 384 12.54 1.80 -23.39
N LEU A 385 13.38 1.79 -22.37
CA LEU A 385 13.02 2.16 -21.01
C LEU A 385 13.48 3.60 -20.77
N HIS A 386 12.59 4.45 -20.26
CA HIS A 386 12.85 5.87 -20.10
C HIS A 386 13.03 6.20 -18.61
N PHE A 387 14.07 6.95 -18.31
CA PHE A 387 14.38 7.31 -16.92
C PHE A 387 14.47 8.82 -16.73
N LEU A 388 14.29 9.21 -15.47
CA LEU A 388 14.48 10.57 -15.00
C LEU A 388 15.83 10.69 -14.29
N ARG A 389 16.46 11.84 -14.46
CA ARG A 389 17.73 12.17 -13.83
C ARG A 389 17.51 13.04 -12.60
N LYS A 390 18.26 12.78 -11.54
CA LYS A 390 18.30 13.63 -10.37
C LYS A 390 18.72 15.03 -10.76
N GLN A 391 17.88 16.04 -10.54
CA GLN A 391 18.11 17.42 -10.99
C GLN A 391 18.51 18.37 -9.85
N GLY A 392 18.49 17.89 -8.62
CA GLY A 392 18.97 18.66 -7.47
C GLY A 392 20.44 19.01 -7.60
N LYS A 393 20.81 20.24 -7.23
CA LYS A 393 22.23 20.68 -7.15
C LYS A 393 23.01 19.74 -6.25
N GLN A 394 24.06 19.14 -6.76
CA GLN A 394 24.88 18.19 -6.03
C GLN A 394 26.11 18.85 -5.41
N PRO A 395 26.58 18.36 -4.25
CA PRO A 395 27.89 18.72 -3.72
C PRO A 395 29.01 18.34 -4.70
N LYS A 396 30.17 18.99 -4.60
CA LYS A 396 31.34 18.69 -5.44
C LYS A 396 31.69 17.19 -5.33
N GLY A 397 31.82 16.53 -6.47
CA GLY A 397 32.17 15.11 -6.56
C GLY A 397 30.98 14.14 -6.37
N LYS A 398 29.74 14.66 -6.32
CA LYS A 398 28.52 13.84 -6.36
C LYS A 398 27.80 14.00 -7.70
N ALA A 399 27.27 12.90 -8.22
CA ALA A 399 26.60 12.86 -9.51
C ALA A 399 25.11 13.25 -9.45
N ASN A 400 24.61 13.74 -10.57
CA ASN A 400 23.20 13.83 -10.86
C ASN A 400 22.75 12.49 -11.46
N THR A 401 22.52 11.50 -10.61
CA THR A 401 22.33 10.09 -10.97
C THR A 401 21.05 9.88 -11.78
N CYS A 402 21.15 9.02 -12.81
CA CYS A 402 20.05 8.42 -13.56
C CYS A 402 20.24 6.89 -13.57
N LEU A 403 19.17 6.10 -13.62
CA LEU A 403 19.30 4.64 -13.72
C LEU A 403 20.05 4.22 -14.98
N ALA A 404 19.90 4.97 -16.09
CA ALA A 404 20.61 4.71 -17.34
C ALA A 404 22.14 4.80 -17.19
N ASP A 405 22.66 5.54 -16.18
CA ASP A 405 24.09 5.64 -15.93
C ASP A 405 24.73 4.28 -15.57
N PHE A 406 23.95 3.30 -15.11
CA PHE A 406 24.42 1.98 -14.71
C PHE A 406 24.40 0.93 -15.84
N ILE A 407 24.13 1.36 -17.08
CA ILE A 407 24.18 0.53 -18.30
C ILE A 407 25.20 1.17 -19.25
N ALA A 408 26.03 0.34 -19.88
CA ALA A 408 27.06 0.82 -20.79
C ALA A 408 26.47 1.68 -21.92
N PRO A 409 27.02 2.89 -22.14
CA PRO A 409 26.57 3.77 -23.21
C PRO A 409 26.73 3.08 -24.58
N LYS A 410 25.75 3.23 -25.46
CA LYS A 410 25.83 2.72 -26.84
C LYS A 410 27.05 3.23 -27.60
N SER A 411 27.47 4.47 -27.31
CA SER A 411 28.65 5.11 -27.88
C SER A 411 29.97 4.48 -27.44
N SER A 412 30.01 3.73 -26.33
CA SER A 412 31.21 3.02 -25.86
C SER A 412 31.55 1.81 -26.72
N GLY A 413 30.59 1.27 -27.46
CA GLY A 413 30.73 0.03 -28.23
C GLY A 413 30.76 -1.24 -27.39
N HIS A 414 30.60 -1.14 -26.07
CA HIS A 414 30.52 -2.29 -25.17
C HIS A 414 29.10 -2.88 -25.17
N SER A 415 29.00 -4.20 -25.09
CA SER A 415 27.73 -4.88 -24.85
C SER A 415 27.41 -4.85 -23.34
N ASP A 416 26.16 -4.60 -23.01
CA ASP A 416 25.67 -4.69 -21.63
C ASP A 416 24.26 -5.30 -21.63
N TYR A 417 23.71 -5.49 -20.45
CA TYR A 417 22.45 -6.20 -20.28
C TYR A 417 21.59 -5.52 -19.21
N ILE A 418 20.26 -5.66 -19.36
CA ILE A 418 19.26 -5.26 -18.38
C ILE A 418 18.31 -6.40 -18.11
N GLY A 419 17.79 -6.47 -16.91
CA GLY A 419 16.75 -7.42 -16.54
C GLY A 419 15.45 -6.74 -16.15
N GLY A 420 14.35 -7.49 -16.22
CA GLY A 420 13.05 -7.11 -15.71
C GLY A 420 12.36 -8.30 -15.08
N PHE A 421 11.41 -8.06 -14.18
CA PHE A 421 10.61 -9.10 -13.56
C PHE A 421 9.22 -8.60 -13.16
N ALA A 422 8.30 -9.56 -13.06
CA ALA A 422 7.05 -9.43 -12.35
C ALA A 422 6.74 -10.74 -11.64
N CYS A 423 6.26 -10.67 -10.39
CA CYS A 423 5.92 -11.83 -9.59
C CYS A 423 4.74 -11.55 -8.67
N THR A 424 4.02 -12.60 -8.30
CA THR A 424 2.91 -12.53 -7.36
C THR A 424 2.85 -13.78 -6.50
N ALA A 425 2.37 -13.62 -5.27
CA ALA A 425 2.00 -14.70 -4.36
C ALA A 425 0.53 -14.57 -3.92
N GLY A 426 -0.29 -13.82 -4.67
CA GLY A 426 -1.67 -13.51 -4.32
C GLY A 426 -2.75 -14.23 -5.15
N ILE A 427 -2.38 -15.15 -6.04
CA ILE A 427 -3.36 -15.86 -6.86
C ILE A 427 -4.18 -16.81 -5.97
N GLY A 428 -5.51 -16.68 -6.01
CA GLY A 428 -6.44 -17.44 -5.19
C GLY A 428 -6.88 -16.77 -3.89
N ILE A 429 -6.35 -15.57 -3.59
CA ILE A 429 -6.65 -14.86 -2.33
C ILE A 429 -8.12 -14.49 -2.19
N ASP A 430 -8.78 -14.08 -3.28
CA ASP A 430 -10.14 -13.56 -3.26
C ASP A 430 -11.16 -14.59 -2.76
N ASP A 431 -11.04 -15.83 -3.22
CA ASP A 431 -11.94 -16.92 -2.79
C ASP A 431 -11.87 -17.13 -1.27
N LYS A 432 -10.66 -17.07 -0.71
CA LYS A 432 -10.43 -17.27 0.72
C LYS A 432 -10.85 -16.05 1.56
N ILE A 433 -10.70 -14.84 1.03
CA ILE A 433 -11.22 -13.63 1.67
C ILE A 433 -12.75 -13.69 1.77
N VAL A 434 -13.44 -14.06 0.69
CA VAL A 434 -14.91 -14.22 0.69
C VAL A 434 -15.38 -15.25 1.73
N GLU A 435 -14.60 -16.33 1.93
CA GLU A 435 -14.89 -17.32 2.98
C GLU A 435 -14.81 -16.69 4.37
N PHE A 436 -13.73 -15.96 4.68
CA PHE A 436 -13.57 -15.27 5.98
C PHE A 436 -14.63 -14.19 6.21
N GLU A 437 -14.98 -13.43 5.18
CA GLU A 437 -16.02 -12.39 5.28
C GLU A 437 -17.40 -12.95 5.60
N LYS A 438 -17.75 -14.12 5.03
CA LYS A 438 -18.99 -14.84 5.37
C LYS A 438 -19.04 -15.28 6.83
N ASP A 439 -17.88 -15.58 7.41
CA ASP A 439 -17.74 -15.98 8.81
C ASP A 439 -17.54 -14.77 9.75
N HIS A 440 -17.68 -13.55 9.23
CA HIS A 440 -17.41 -12.29 9.95
C HIS A 440 -15.99 -12.24 10.55
N ASP A 441 -15.00 -12.87 9.87
CA ASP A 441 -13.61 -12.99 10.32
C ASP A 441 -12.68 -11.98 9.65
N ASP A 442 -12.90 -10.70 9.92
CA ASP A 442 -12.02 -9.62 9.41
C ASP A 442 -10.57 -9.80 9.86
N TYR A 443 -10.34 -10.39 11.04
CA TYR A 443 -8.98 -10.63 11.53
C TYR A 443 -8.20 -11.57 10.60
N SER A 444 -8.82 -12.71 10.23
CA SER A 444 -8.20 -13.66 9.31
C SER A 444 -8.09 -13.10 7.89
N ALA A 445 -9.07 -12.32 7.43
CA ALA A 445 -9.02 -11.67 6.12
C ALA A 445 -7.85 -10.66 6.03
N ILE A 446 -7.69 -9.78 7.02
CA ILE A 446 -6.57 -8.82 7.09
C ILE A 446 -5.24 -9.56 7.23
N MET A 447 -5.18 -10.61 8.05
CA MET A 447 -3.98 -11.43 8.25
C MET A 447 -3.53 -12.09 6.93
N LEU A 448 -4.47 -12.66 6.19
CA LEU A 448 -4.18 -13.30 4.90
C LEU A 448 -3.63 -12.30 3.89
N LYS A 449 -4.26 -11.12 3.76
CA LYS A 449 -3.78 -10.05 2.88
C LYS A 449 -2.36 -9.60 3.26
N ALA A 450 -2.11 -9.37 4.55
CA ALA A 450 -0.81 -8.97 5.05
C ALA A 450 0.27 -10.05 4.80
N LEU A 451 -0.07 -11.33 4.94
CA LEU A 451 0.86 -12.42 4.64
C LEU A 451 1.10 -12.60 3.15
N ALA A 452 0.07 -12.44 2.30
CA ALA A 452 0.23 -12.49 0.85
C ALA A 452 1.19 -11.40 0.34
N ASP A 453 1.07 -10.18 0.85
CA ASP A 453 2.01 -9.09 0.54
C ASP A 453 3.44 -9.43 0.97
N ARG A 454 3.62 -10.01 2.16
CA ARG A 454 4.95 -10.42 2.62
C ARG A 454 5.52 -11.57 1.80
N LEU A 455 4.68 -12.49 1.34
CA LEU A 455 5.10 -13.57 0.45
C LEU A 455 5.50 -13.05 -0.94
N ALA A 456 4.79 -12.04 -1.49
CA ALA A 456 5.15 -11.42 -2.75
C ALA A 456 6.50 -10.69 -2.67
N GLU A 457 6.76 -9.96 -1.58
CA GLU A 457 8.06 -9.32 -1.33
C GLU A 457 9.18 -10.35 -1.10
N ALA A 458 8.91 -11.41 -0.35
CA ALA A 458 9.83 -12.52 -0.14
C ALA A 458 10.17 -13.22 -1.47
N LEU A 459 9.17 -13.37 -2.35
CA LEU A 459 9.35 -13.92 -3.70
C LEU A 459 10.25 -13.02 -4.55
N ALA A 460 10.04 -11.70 -4.52
CA ALA A 460 10.89 -10.75 -5.25
C ALA A 460 12.35 -10.81 -4.76
N GLU A 461 12.58 -10.97 -3.45
CA GLU A 461 13.93 -11.13 -2.88
C GLU A 461 14.57 -12.47 -3.27
N TRP A 462 13.82 -13.57 -3.13
CA TRP A 462 14.25 -14.91 -3.56
C TRP A 462 14.59 -14.93 -5.05
N LEU A 463 13.75 -14.29 -5.87
CA LEU A 463 13.93 -14.21 -7.31
C LEU A 463 15.19 -13.40 -7.67
N HIS A 464 15.44 -12.28 -6.99
CA HIS A 464 16.64 -11.46 -7.17
C HIS A 464 17.92 -12.25 -6.83
N GLU A 465 17.93 -13.02 -5.72
CA GLU A 465 19.05 -13.92 -5.43
C GLU A 465 19.28 -14.95 -6.55
N ARG A 466 18.19 -15.54 -7.07
CA ARG A 466 18.27 -16.48 -8.21
C ARG A 466 18.83 -15.83 -9.46
N VAL A 467 18.44 -14.58 -9.73
CA VAL A 467 18.98 -13.81 -10.86
C VAL A 467 20.46 -13.59 -10.67
N ARG A 468 20.90 -13.08 -9.52
CA ARG A 468 22.31 -12.81 -9.23
C ARG A 468 23.19 -14.04 -9.35
N ARG A 469 22.70 -15.18 -8.88
CA ARG A 469 23.51 -16.40 -8.77
C ARG A 469 23.39 -17.34 -9.96
N HIS A 470 22.22 -17.43 -10.61
CA HIS A 470 21.93 -18.50 -11.55
C HIS A 470 21.50 -17.99 -12.94
N TYR A 471 20.49 -17.11 -13.00
CA TYR A 471 19.94 -16.66 -14.29
C TYR A 471 20.87 -15.67 -14.98
N TRP A 472 21.36 -14.70 -14.26
CA TRP A 472 22.41 -13.80 -14.74
C TRP A 472 23.80 -14.34 -14.40
N GLY A 473 24.07 -14.62 -13.14
CA GLY A 473 25.31 -15.28 -12.70
C GLY A 473 26.44 -14.33 -12.31
N TYR A 474 26.20 -13.00 -12.24
CA TYR A 474 27.25 -12.04 -11.89
C TYR A 474 27.71 -12.12 -10.42
N ALA A 475 26.96 -12.82 -9.58
CA ALA A 475 27.31 -13.09 -8.17
C ALA A 475 27.13 -14.58 -7.83
N ALA A 476 27.60 -15.49 -8.67
CA ALA A 476 27.37 -16.94 -8.56
C ALA A 476 27.78 -17.54 -7.20
N ASN A 477 28.79 -16.97 -6.55
CA ASN A 477 29.33 -17.44 -5.26
C ASN A 477 28.78 -16.70 -4.04
N GLU A 478 27.78 -15.82 -4.23
CA GLU A 478 27.16 -15.04 -3.15
C GLU A 478 26.56 -15.96 -2.07
N LYS A 479 26.83 -15.63 -0.80
CA LYS A 479 26.25 -16.30 0.37
C LYS A 479 25.88 -15.23 1.38
N LEU A 480 24.64 -14.76 1.35
CA LEU A 480 24.15 -13.74 2.27
C LEU A 480 23.16 -14.34 3.28
N SER A 481 23.28 -13.93 4.52
CA SER A 481 22.25 -14.16 5.55
C SER A 481 21.00 -13.35 5.25
N ASN A 482 19.88 -13.66 5.90
CA ASN A 482 18.67 -12.87 5.75
C ASN A 482 18.87 -11.40 6.20
N GLU A 483 19.61 -11.19 7.28
CA GLU A 483 19.96 -9.85 7.77
C GLU A 483 20.78 -9.05 6.75
N GLU A 484 21.68 -9.72 6.04
CA GLU A 484 22.50 -9.09 5.00
C GLU A 484 21.70 -8.79 3.74
N ARG A 485 20.73 -9.64 3.36
CA ARG A 485 19.78 -9.36 2.27
C ARG A 485 18.90 -8.16 2.58
N VAL A 486 18.29 -8.12 3.76
CA VAL A 486 17.48 -6.98 4.22
C VAL A 486 18.32 -5.69 4.30
N ALA A 487 19.62 -5.80 4.59
CA ALA A 487 20.55 -4.66 4.59
C ALA A 487 21.12 -4.35 3.18
N GLU A 488 20.60 -4.97 2.12
CA GLU A 488 20.98 -4.75 0.71
C GLU A 488 22.49 -4.89 0.45
N LYS A 489 23.15 -5.85 1.11
CA LYS A 489 24.61 -6.07 0.93
C LYS A 489 24.97 -6.88 -0.31
N TYR A 490 24.05 -7.04 -1.22
CA TYR A 490 24.29 -7.69 -2.51
C TYR A 490 24.78 -6.69 -3.57
N THR A 491 25.40 -7.21 -4.63
CA THR A 491 25.77 -6.45 -5.83
C THR A 491 24.55 -6.29 -6.75
N GLY A 492 24.44 -5.13 -7.37
CA GLY A 492 23.31 -4.81 -8.25
C GLY A 492 22.09 -4.27 -7.48
N ILE A 493 21.07 -3.86 -8.22
CA ILE A 493 19.83 -3.32 -7.65
C ILE A 493 18.60 -3.83 -8.42
N ARG A 494 17.42 -3.76 -7.78
CA ARG A 494 16.12 -4.07 -8.38
C ARG A 494 15.11 -2.91 -8.22
N PRO A 495 15.34 -1.75 -8.86
CA PRO A 495 14.42 -0.63 -8.75
C PRO A 495 13.08 -0.96 -9.40
N ALA A 496 11.99 -0.42 -8.82
CA ALA A 496 10.63 -0.57 -9.31
C ALA A 496 10.09 0.75 -9.86
N MET A 497 9.23 0.68 -10.89
CA MET A 497 8.49 1.82 -11.41
C MET A 497 7.44 2.29 -10.40
N GLY A 498 7.32 3.63 -10.24
CA GLY A 498 6.51 4.26 -9.18
C GLY A 498 7.25 4.48 -7.88
N TYR A 499 8.53 4.10 -7.79
CA TYR A 499 9.39 4.29 -6.62
C TYR A 499 10.41 5.43 -6.83
N PRO A 500 11.10 5.90 -5.78
CA PRO A 500 11.91 7.12 -5.84
C PRO A 500 12.98 7.17 -6.93
N ALA A 501 13.54 6.04 -7.37
CA ALA A 501 14.54 5.98 -8.44
C ALA A 501 13.92 5.99 -9.86
N SER A 502 12.66 5.56 -10.00
CA SER A 502 11.88 5.52 -11.24
C SER A 502 10.43 5.89 -10.93
N PRO A 503 10.11 7.17 -10.71
CA PRO A 503 8.82 7.58 -10.15
C PRO A 503 7.63 7.45 -11.09
N ASP A 504 7.85 7.30 -12.39
CA ASP A 504 6.78 7.12 -13.38
C ASP A 504 6.22 5.69 -13.34
N HIS A 505 4.91 5.59 -13.11
CA HIS A 505 4.20 4.32 -13.13
C HIS A 505 3.92 3.81 -14.54
N THR A 506 3.88 4.71 -15.55
CA THR A 506 3.52 4.34 -16.94
C THR A 506 4.56 3.45 -17.60
N GLU A 507 5.82 3.53 -17.17
CA GLU A 507 6.90 2.64 -17.61
C GLU A 507 6.64 1.14 -17.30
N LYS A 508 5.66 0.82 -16.46
CA LYS A 508 5.22 -0.58 -16.28
C LYS A 508 4.65 -1.17 -17.56
N ASP A 509 4.00 -0.38 -18.40
CA ASP A 509 3.43 -0.87 -19.67
C ASP A 509 4.52 -1.51 -20.56
N MET A 510 5.69 -0.84 -20.61
CA MET A 510 6.84 -1.36 -21.35
C MET A 510 7.33 -2.70 -20.79
N LEU A 511 7.36 -2.84 -19.46
CA LEU A 511 7.75 -4.09 -18.81
C LEU A 511 6.71 -5.19 -19.04
N TRP A 512 5.41 -4.85 -18.98
CA TRP A 512 4.31 -5.80 -19.25
C TRP A 512 4.36 -6.35 -20.66
N GLU A 513 4.60 -5.49 -21.65
CA GLU A 513 4.76 -5.88 -23.03
C GLU A 513 6.04 -6.71 -23.25
N LEU A 514 7.19 -6.26 -22.73
CA LEU A 514 8.49 -6.92 -22.90
C LEU A 514 8.51 -8.34 -22.33
N LEU A 515 7.82 -8.58 -21.21
CA LEU A 515 7.78 -9.87 -20.51
C LEU A 515 6.49 -10.67 -20.77
N ASP A 516 5.51 -10.12 -21.50
CA ASP A 516 4.15 -10.70 -21.63
C ASP A 516 3.58 -11.09 -20.25
N VAL A 517 3.62 -10.10 -19.31
CA VAL A 517 3.42 -10.35 -17.87
C VAL A 517 2.06 -10.97 -17.59
N GLU A 518 0.98 -10.40 -18.17
CA GLU A 518 -0.38 -10.86 -17.90
C GLU A 518 -0.56 -12.32 -18.33
N LYS A 519 -0.11 -12.68 -19.51
CA LYS A 519 -0.17 -14.07 -19.99
C LYS A 519 0.68 -15.01 -19.17
N ASN A 520 1.88 -14.60 -18.78
CA ASN A 520 2.86 -15.45 -18.11
C ASN A 520 2.61 -15.61 -16.61
N THR A 521 1.93 -14.65 -15.95
CA THR A 521 1.74 -14.66 -14.50
C THR A 521 0.30 -14.47 -14.05
N GLY A 522 -0.58 -13.94 -14.92
CA GLY A 522 -1.93 -13.52 -14.57
C GLY A 522 -2.00 -12.15 -13.88
N ILE A 523 -0.88 -11.43 -13.75
CA ILE A 523 -0.85 -10.08 -13.17
C ILE A 523 -1.25 -9.07 -14.24
N TRP A 524 -2.34 -8.33 -14.02
CA TRP A 524 -2.75 -7.24 -14.90
C TRP A 524 -2.64 -5.87 -14.20
N LEU A 525 -2.69 -4.79 -14.97
CA LEU A 525 -2.59 -3.42 -14.48
C LEU A 525 -3.93 -2.70 -14.55
N THR A 526 -4.29 -1.97 -13.50
CA THR A 526 -5.41 -1.03 -13.53
C THR A 526 -5.08 0.20 -14.39
N GLU A 527 -6.06 1.07 -14.63
CA GLU A 527 -5.83 2.35 -15.31
C GLU A 527 -4.73 3.20 -14.63
N ALA A 528 -4.66 3.15 -13.30
CA ALA A 528 -3.66 3.85 -12.50
C ALA A 528 -2.33 3.05 -12.33
N LYS A 529 -2.14 1.97 -13.10
CA LYS A 529 -0.96 1.10 -13.09
C LYS A 529 -0.72 0.40 -11.74
N ALA A 530 -1.78 0.18 -10.95
CA ALA A 530 -1.73 -0.76 -9.82
C ALA A 530 -1.80 -2.21 -10.33
N MET A 531 -1.06 -3.11 -9.68
CA MET A 531 -1.03 -4.53 -10.04
C MET A 531 -2.19 -5.29 -9.38
N VAL A 532 -2.79 -6.20 -10.12
CA VAL A 532 -3.82 -7.13 -9.62
C VAL A 532 -3.36 -8.56 -9.92
N PRO A 533 -3.29 -9.45 -8.91
CA PRO A 533 -3.62 -9.24 -7.49
C PRO A 533 -2.67 -8.25 -6.79
N THR A 534 -3.13 -7.64 -5.71
CA THR A 534 -2.38 -6.63 -4.95
C THR A 534 -1.03 -7.17 -4.45
N ALA A 535 -1.00 -8.42 -4.00
CA ALA A 535 0.23 -9.10 -3.56
C ALA A 535 1.13 -9.47 -4.75
N ALA A 536 1.65 -8.44 -5.42
CA ALA A 536 2.53 -8.55 -6.58
C ALA A 536 3.66 -7.51 -6.52
N VAL A 537 4.80 -7.85 -7.11
CA VAL A 537 5.99 -6.98 -7.20
C VAL A 537 6.53 -7.02 -8.62
N SER A 538 6.96 -5.87 -9.15
CA SER A 538 7.62 -5.78 -10.44
C SER A 538 8.76 -4.77 -10.40
N GLY A 539 9.73 -4.93 -11.30
CA GLY A 539 10.87 -4.01 -11.36
C GLY A 539 11.90 -4.42 -12.39
N LEU A 540 13.02 -3.72 -12.36
CA LEU A 540 14.16 -3.94 -13.24
C LEU A 540 15.34 -4.50 -12.45
N TYR A 541 16.30 -5.14 -13.14
CA TYR A 541 17.56 -5.60 -12.59
C TYR A 541 18.73 -4.91 -13.26
N PHE A 542 19.60 -4.30 -12.45
CA PHE A 542 20.88 -3.74 -12.88
C PHE A 542 22.01 -4.51 -12.18
N SER A 543 22.98 -4.98 -12.95
CA SER A 543 24.07 -5.83 -12.44
C SER A 543 25.35 -5.07 -12.10
N HIS A 544 25.47 -3.80 -12.52
CA HIS A 544 26.71 -3.04 -12.33
C HIS A 544 27.05 -2.91 -10.84
N PRO A 545 28.32 -3.13 -10.41
CA PRO A 545 28.70 -3.06 -9.00
C PRO A 545 28.47 -1.71 -8.34
N ASP A 546 28.59 -0.61 -9.10
CA ASP A 546 28.39 0.76 -8.61
C ASP A 546 26.91 1.18 -8.60
N SER A 547 26.00 0.31 -9.09
CA SER A 547 24.58 0.60 -9.04
C SER A 547 24.09 0.69 -7.59
N HIS A 548 23.30 1.69 -7.31
CA HIS A 548 22.76 1.94 -5.98
C HIS A 548 21.39 2.61 -6.04
N TYR A 549 20.58 2.44 -5.00
CA TYR A 549 19.30 3.12 -4.89
C TYR A 549 19.49 4.61 -4.61
N PHE A 550 18.66 5.42 -5.24
CA PHE A 550 18.61 6.86 -5.06
C PHE A 550 17.18 7.38 -5.24
N ALA A 551 16.96 8.65 -4.89
CA ALA A 551 15.72 9.33 -5.21
C ALA A 551 15.98 10.37 -6.30
N VAL A 552 15.17 10.38 -7.37
CA VAL A 552 15.16 11.45 -8.37
C VAL A 552 14.85 12.78 -7.69
N GLY A 553 13.90 12.76 -6.77
CA GLY A 553 13.48 13.94 -6.02
C GLY A 553 12.71 14.93 -6.88
N LYS A 554 12.90 16.23 -6.66
CA LYS A 554 12.23 17.29 -7.43
C LYS A 554 12.87 17.49 -8.78
N ILE A 555 12.05 17.71 -9.81
CA ILE A 555 12.44 17.95 -11.20
C ILE A 555 11.80 19.25 -11.71
N ASN A 556 12.47 19.89 -12.66
CA ASN A 556 12.01 21.14 -13.25
C ASN A 556 11.32 20.88 -14.61
N ARG A 557 10.63 21.88 -15.13
CA ARG A 557 9.84 21.80 -16.37
C ARG A 557 10.68 21.40 -17.58
N ASP A 558 11.94 21.81 -17.64
CA ASP A 558 12.85 21.45 -18.74
C ASP A 558 13.04 19.93 -18.87
N GLN A 559 13.16 19.21 -17.73
CA GLN A 559 13.25 17.76 -17.74
C GLN A 559 11.91 17.11 -18.08
N VAL A 560 10.80 17.63 -17.56
CA VAL A 560 9.46 17.08 -17.84
C VAL A 560 9.12 17.19 -19.33
N VAL A 561 9.41 18.34 -19.97
CA VAL A 561 9.25 18.53 -21.40
C VAL A 561 10.12 17.55 -22.20
N SER A 562 11.40 17.41 -21.80
CA SER A 562 12.30 16.44 -22.43
C SER A 562 11.82 15.00 -22.27
N TYR A 563 11.28 14.65 -21.09
CA TYR A 563 10.77 13.31 -20.81
C TYR A 563 9.50 13.02 -21.63
N ALA A 564 8.53 13.94 -21.63
CA ALA A 564 7.30 13.85 -22.43
C ALA A 564 7.58 13.55 -23.91
N ALA A 565 8.56 14.27 -24.49
CA ALA A 565 8.98 14.05 -25.86
C ALA A 565 9.64 12.68 -26.10
N ARG A 566 10.32 12.08 -25.09
CA ARG A 566 10.97 10.77 -25.22
C ARG A 566 9.98 9.62 -25.13
N ILE A 567 8.94 9.74 -24.28
CA ILE A 567 7.91 8.71 -24.10
C ILE A 567 6.70 8.90 -25.03
N ASP A 568 6.74 9.92 -25.92
CA ASP A 568 5.63 10.26 -26.84
C ASP A 568 4.28 10.46 -26.12
N MET A 569 4.30 11.19 -25.00
CA MET A 569 3.13 11.47 -24.15
C MET A 569 2.91 12.98 -24.03
N GLU A 570 1.65 13.41 -23.96
CA GLU A 570 1.31 14.82 -23.77
C GLU A 570 1.87 15.35 -22.45
N LEU A 571 2.40 16.59 -22.48
CA LEU A 571 3.06 17.21 -21.32
C LEU A 571 2.18 17.21 -20.06
N GLN A 572 0.90 17.52 -20.20
CA GLN A 572 -0.04 17.57 -19.08
C GLN A 572 -0.26 16.20 -18.45
N GLU A 573 -0.25 15.15 -19.25
CA GLU A 573 -0.38 13.79 -18.76
C GLU A 573 0.87 13.37 -17.98
N VAL A 574 2.06 13.71 -18.47
CA VAL A 574 3.33 13.49 -17.75
C VAL A 574 3.37 14.27 -16.43
N GLU A 575 2.93 15.54 -16.45
CA GLU A 575 2.83 16.37 -15.25
C GLU A 575 1.90 15.75 -14.20
N ARG A 576 0.82 15.12 -14.63
CA ARG A 576 -0.10 14.39 -13.75
C ARG A 576 0.60 13.17 -13.10
N TRP A 577 1.24 12.31 -13.90
CA TRP A 577 1.93 11.13 -13.38
C TRP A 577 3.10 11.46 -12.46
N LEU A 578 3.80 12.58 -12.72
CA LEU A 578 4.95 13.02 -11.95
C LEU A 578 4.62 14.13 -10.93
N ALA A 579 3.34 14.40 -10.65
CA ALA A 579 2.92 15.50 -9.79
C ALA A 579 3.69 15.62 -8.45
N PRO A 580 3.98 14.53 -7.71
CA PRO A 580 4.76 14.59 -6.48
C PRO A 580 6.21 15.04 -6.70
N ASN A 581 6.74 14.89 -7.91
CA ASN A 581 8.13 15.21 -8.25
C ASN A 581 8.31 16.61 -8.84
N LEU A 582 7.23 17.30 -9.24
CA LEU A 582 7.34 18.62 -9.84
C LEU A 582 7.83 19.66 -8.83
N ALA A 583 8.78 20.50 -9.27
CA ALA A 583 9.27 21.68 -8.54
C ALA A 583 8.54 22.97 -8.94
N TYR A 584 7.51 22.89 -9.77
CA TYR A 584 6.70 23.98 -10.27
C TYR A 584 5.21 23.57 -10.26
N GLU A 585 4.33 24.53 -10.35
CA GLU A 585 2.89 24.27 -10.54
C GLU A 585 2.62 24.22 -12.06
N PRO A 586 1.97 23.12 -12.56
CA PRO A 586 1.49 23.07 -13.94
C PRO A 586 0.54 24.23 -14.27
N GLU A 587 0.56 24.68 -15.51
CA GLU A 587 -0.38 25.71 -15.99
C GLU A 587 -1.80 25.14 -15.96
N SER A 588 -2.69 25.79 -15.22
CA SER A 588 -4.12 25.45 -15.23
C SER A 588 -4.73 25.85 -16.58
N ASN A 589 -5.43 24.94 -17.24
CA ASN A 589 -6.26 25.26 -18.40
C ASN A 589 -7.53 25.97 -18.01
#